data_a41e64cecb878d8f404d55b426fd4e60
#
_entry.id   a41e64cecb878d8f404d55b426fd4e60
#
_cell.length_a   1.000
_cell.length_b   1.000
_cell.length_c   1.000
_cell.angle_alpha   90.00
_cell.angle_beta   90.00
_cell.angle_gamma   90.00
#
_symmetry.space_group_name_H-M   'P 1'
#
loop_
_entity.id
_entity.type
_entity.pdbx_description
1 polymer ?
#
loop_
_entity_poly.entity_id
_entity_poly.type
_entity_poly.pdbx_seq_one_letter_code
_entity_poly.pdbx_strand_id
1 'polypeptide(L)'
;MRPEFIPVGQIVNAHGIRGEVKLNPAGFDPAFLAAFGTLYIGGKETKVKSARVHKSTVLQVLPGVEDMDAALALKGKPVFIRRTDAHLPEGEYFDAELEGLTVLDDENGEELGRLTRVLNYPAHKVYEVRGKREYLIPAVREVFIRGVDMETGTMRVRNMKGLATDED
;
A
#
# COMPACT_ATOMS: atom_id res chain seq x y z
N MET A 1 4.62 3.89 -13.96
CA MET A 1 5.44 2.67 -13.85
C MET A 1 5.07 1.95 -12.57
N ARG A 2 4.80 0.66 -12.65
CA ARG A 2 4.49 -0.14 -11.45
C ARG A 2 5.76 -0.36 -10.62
N PRO A 3 5.73 -0.10 -9.32
CA PRO A 3 6.87 -0.44 -8.47
C PRO A 3 7.06 -1.96 -8.39
N GLU A 4 8.30 -2.40 -8.40
CA GLU A 4 8.62 -3.82 -8.24
C GLU A 4 8.37 -4.29 -6.80
N PHE A 5 8.62 -3.41 -5.83
CA PHE A 5 8.44 -3.69 -4.41
C PHE A 5 7.40 -2.77 -3.81
N ILE A 6 6.55 -3.34 -2.95
CA ILE A 6 5.48 -2.61 -2.27
C ILE A 6 5.78 -2.56 -0.78
N PRO A 7 5.82 -1.37 -0.16
CA PRO A 7 6.00 -1.28 1.29
C PRO A 7 4.75 -1.79 2.01
N VAL A 8 4.92 -2.72 2.94
CA VAL A 8 3.78 -3.35 3.62
C VAL A 8 3.86 -3.25 5.14
N GLY A 9 4.94 -2.75 5.69
CA GLY A 9 5.03 -2.59 7.12
C GLY A 9 6.44 -2.35 7.62
N GLN A 10 6.60 -2.54 8.92
CA GLN A 10 7.86 -2.32 9.62
C GLN A 10 7.98 -3.29 10.77
N ILE A 11 9.18 -3.79 11.03
CA ILE A 11 9.44 -4.58 12.22
C ILE A 11 9.53 -3.61 13.39
N VAL A 12 8.68 -3.82 14.41
CA VAL A 12 8.54 -2.89 15.52
C VAL A 12 9.09 -3.41 16.83
N ASN A 13 9.25 -4.73 16.96
CA ASN A 13 9.78 -5.31 18.20
C ASN A 13 10.11 -6.79 18.02
N ALA A 14 10.74 -7.37 19.06
CA ALA A 14 10.81 -8.81 19.24
C ALA A 14 9.57 -9.28 20.01
N HIS A 15 9.21 -10.55 19.88
CA HIS A 15 8.14 -11.16 20.66
C HIS A 15 8.70 -12.42 21.33
N GLY A 16 8.88 -12.35 22.65
CA GLY A 16 9.47 -13.44 23.41
C GLY A 16 10.97 -13.59 23.18
N ILE A 17 11.52 -14.72 23.64
CA ILE A 17 12.97 -14.94 23.67
C ILE A 17 13.50 -15.83 22.55
N ARG A 18 12.60 -16.38 21.71
CA ARG A 18 12.97 -17.35 20.67
C ARG A 18 13.24 -16.75 19.31
N GLY A 19 13.22 -15.43 19.20
CA GLY A 19 13.53 -14.75 17.96
C GLY A 19 12.33 -14.42 17.09
N GLU A 20 11.10 -14.59 17.58
CA GLU A 20 9.93 -14.10 16.84
C GLU A 20 10.02 -12.58 16.68
N VAL A 21 9.72 -12.07 15.49
CA VAL A 21 9.66 -10.63 15.23
C VAL A 21 8.21 -10.20 15.14
N LYS A 22 7.93 -8.98 15.61
CA LYS A 22 6.62 -8.37 15.52
C LYS A 22 6.62 -7.39 14.35
N LEU A 23 5.77 -7.65 13.36
CA LEU A 23 5.61 -6.83 12.18
C LEU A 23 4.32 -6.03 12.29
N ASN A 24 4.44 -4.71 12.16
CA ASN A 24 3.29 -3.83 12.11
C ASN A 24 2.91 -3.61 10.63
N PRO A 25 1.74 -4.09 10.18
CA PRO A 25 1.31 -3.89 8.81
C PRO A 25 0.82 -2.45 8.61
N ALA A 26 1.41 -1.76 7.67
CA ALA A 26 1.12 -0.34 7.42
C ALA A 26 -0.21 -0.20 6.67
N GLY A 27 -1.33 -0.28 7.37
CA GLY A 27 -2.66 -0.15 6.79
C GLY A 27 -3.21 -1.38 6.10
N PHE A 28 -2.46 -2.48 6.08
CA PHE A 28 -2.92 -3.76 5.51
C PHE A 28 -3.56 -4.63 6.57
N ASP A 29 -4.44 -5.53 6.13
CA ASP A 29 -4.97 -6.57 7.01
C ASP A 29 -3.82 -7.50 7.44
N PRO A 30 -3.62 -7.73 8.74
CA PRO A 30 -2.57 -8.65 9.18
C PRO A 30 -2.64 -10.04 8.54
N ALA A 31 -3.84 -10.57 8.31
CA ALA A 31 -4.00 -11.88 7.66
C ALA A 31 -3.48 -11.87 6.23
N PHE A 32 -3.69 -10.78 5.50
CA PHE A 32 -3.15 -10.61 4.15
C PHE A 32 -1.62 -10.71 4.19
N LEU A 33 -0.99 -9.98 5.11
CA LEU A 33 0.45 -9.94 5.22
C LEU A 33 1.03 -11.27 5.69
N ALA A 34 0.35 -11.97 6.60
CA ALA A 34 0.80 -13.26 7.12
C ALA A 34 0.82 -14.37 6.05
N ALA A 35 0.13 -14.17 4.94
CA ALA A 35 0.07 -15.15 3.87
C ALA A 35 1.30 -15.18 2.95
N PHE A 36 2.16 -14.16 3.03
CA PHE A 36 3.36 -14.10 2.17
C PHE A 36 4.49 -14.97 2.72
N GLY A 37 4.97 -15.89 1.90
CA GLY A 37 6.10 -16.76 2.25
C GLY A 37 7.47 -16.11 2.07
N THR A 38 7.54 -15.00 1.36
CA THR A 38 8.77 -14.26 1.12
C THR A 38 8.54 -12.78 1.36
N LEU A 39 9.41 -12.17 2.14
CA LEU A 39 9.39 -10.73 2.41
C LEU A 39 10.79 -10.16 2.12
N TYR A 40 10.84 -8.85 1.95
CA TYR A 40 12.09 -8.13 1.75
C TYR A 40 12.26 -7.18 2.94
N ILE A 41 13.19 -7.53 3.83
CA ILE A 41 13.39 -6.83 5.10
C ILE A 41 14.71 -6.09 5.05
N GLY A 42 14.63 -4.75 5.13
CA GLY A 42 15.82 -3.93 4.96
C GLY A 42 16.50 -4.14 3.61
N GLY A 43 15.74 -4.47 2.58
CA GLY A 43 16.24 -4.73 1.23
C GLY A 43 16.73 -6.16 0.99
N LYS A 44 16.65 -7.03 1.99
CA LYS A 44 17.13 -8.40 1.90
C LYS A 44 15.97 -9.39 1.73
N GLU A 45 16.06 -10.26 0.72
CA GLU A 45 15.09 -11.34 0.52
C GLU A 45 15.10 -12.30 1.71
N THR A 46 13.93 -12.52 2.28
CA THR A 46 13.78 -13.32 3.50
C THR A 46 12.65 -14.32 3.33
N LYS A 47 12.97 -15.61 3.46
CA LYS A 47 11.96 -16.68 3.47
C LYS A 47 11.36 -16.78 4.86
N VAL A 48 10.04 -16.58 4.97
CA VAL A 48 9.34 -16.65 6.26
C VAL A 48 9.13 -18.12 6.63
N LYS A 49 9.63 -18.54 7.78
CA LYS A 49 9.45 -19.92 8.26
C LYS A 49 8.04 -20.15 8.74
N SER A 50 7.50 -19.21 9.51
CA SER A 50 6.12 -19.25 9.95
C SER A 50 5.63 -17.85 10.27
N ALA A 51 4.32 -17.65 10.18
CA ALA A 51 3.68 -16.38 10.49
C ALA A 51 2.32 -16.63 11.12
N ARG A 52 1.96 -15.78 12.09
CA ARG A 52 0.64 -15.83 12.70
C ARG A 52 0.17 -14.43 13.03
N VAL A 53 -1.12 -14.23 12.95
CA VAL A 53 -1.74 -12.95 13.33
C VAL A 53 -1.86 -12.90 14.86
N HIS A 54 -1.43 -11.78 15.44
CA HIS A 54 -1.55 -11.51 16.85
C HIS A 54 -2.07 -10.08 17.04
N LYS A 55 -3.35 -9.95 17.40
CA LYS A 55 -4.03 -8.65 17.46
C LYS A 55 -3.96 -7.95 16.11
N SER A 56 -3.40 -6.74 16.05
CA SER A 56 -3.25 -5.98 14.82
C SER A 56 -1.88 -6.17 14.16
N THR A 57 -1.07 -7.12 14.63
CA THR A 57 0.30 -7.35 14.14
C THR A 57 0.46 -8.77 13.61
N VAL A 58 1.60 -9.01 12.96
CA VAL A 58 1.99 -10.34 12.50
C VAL A 58 3.27 -10.73 13.23
N LEU A 59 3.25 -11.92 13.84
CA LEU A 59 4.43 -12.50 14.48
C LEU A 59 5.04 -13.50 13.53
N GLN A 60 6.35 -13.38 13.28
CA GLN A 60 7.03 -14.19 12.28
C GLN A 60 8.31 -14.80 12.81
N VAL A 61 8.57 -16.01 12.33
CA VAL A 61 9.84 -16.70 12.55
C VAL A 61 10.63 -16.60 11.26
N LEU A 62 11.83 -16.07 11.35
CA LEU A 62 12.71 -15.81 10.20
C LEU A 62 13.99 -16.63 10.28
N PRO A 63 14.60 -17.00 9.12
CA PRO A 63 15.86 -17.74 9.13
C PRO A 63 16.99 -16.93 9.80
N GLY A 64 17.77 -17.59 10.64
CA GLY A 64 18.91 -16.97 11.31
C GLY A 64 18.55 -16.05 12.47
N VAL A 65 17.26 -15.90 12.79
CA VAL A 65 16.80 -15.08 13.90
C VAL A 65 16.26 -16.03 14.98
N GLU A 66 17.12 -16.37 15.95
CA GLU A 66 16.86 -17.46 16.88
C GLU A 66 16.74 -17.03 18.35
N ASP A 67 17.01 -15.76 18.64
CA ASP A 67 16.92 -15.20 19.98
C ASP A 67 16.41 -13.76 19.94
N MET A 68 16.16 -13.21 21.12
CA MET A 68 15.62 -11.86 21.25
C MET A 68 16.58 -10.80 20.69
N ASP A 69 17.87 -10.96 20.91
CA ASP A 69 18.84 -9.96 20.44
C ASP A 69 18.89 -9.88 18.92
N ALA A 70 18.83 -11.05 18.24
CA ALA A 70 18.77 -11.10 16.78
C ALA A 70 17.49 -10.47 16.26
N ALA A 71 16.36 -10.70 16.93
CA ALA A 71 15.07 -10.10 16.55
C ALA A 71 15.10 -8.58 16.77
N LEU A 72 15.64 -8.11 17.88
CA LEU A 72 15.74 -6.68 18.16
C LEU A 72 16.66 -5.95 17.19
N ALA A 73 17.65 -6.64 16.63
CA ALA A 73 18.52 -6.06 15.61
C ALA A 73 17.77 -5.68 14.34
N LEU A 74 16.61 -6.27 14.10
CA LEU A 74 15.77 -5.95 12.95
C LEU A 74 14.76 -4.83 13.22
N LYS A 75 14.64 -4.39 14.47
CA LYS A 75 13.68 -3.35 14.85
C LYS A 75 13.91 -2.07 14.04
N GLY A 76 12.83 -1.54 13.50
CA GLY A 76 12.87 -0.34 12.67
C GLY A 76 13.05 -0.60 11.19
N LYS A 77 13.38 -1.83 10.78
CA LYS A 77 13.58 -2.11 9.37
C LYS A 77 12.26 -2.15 8.60
N PRO A 78 12.20 -1.49 7.44
CA PRO A 78 11.01 -1.53 6.61
C PRO A 78 10.85 -2.91 5.96
N VAL A 79 9.61 -3.29 5.73
CA VAL A 79 9.25 -4.58 5.12
C VAL A 79 8.51 -4.35 3.82
N PHE A 80 8.95 -5.03 2.77
CA PHE A 80 8.35 -4.95 1.44
C PHE A 80 7.94 -6.34 0.96
N ILE A 81 6.99 -6.37 0.04
CA ILE A 81 6.72 -7.56 -0.76
C ILE A 81 7.10 -7.26 -2.21
N ARG A 82 7.35 -8.30 -2.99
CA ARG A 82 7.48 -8.15 -4.44
C ARG A 82 6.08 -8.07 -5.03
N ARG A 83 5.83 -7.08 -5.88
CA ARG A 83 4.50 -6.88 -6.46
C ARG A 83 3.96 -8.12 -7.15
N THR A 84 4.84 -8.85 -7.84
CA THR A 84 4.45 -10.07 -8.56
C THR A 84 4.03 -11.23 -7.64
N ASP A 85 4.39 -11.17 -6.35
CA ASP A 85 3.95 -12.18 -5.37
C ASP A 85 2.54 -11.91 -4.84
N ALA A 86 1.97 -10.75 -5.13
CA ALA A 86 0.65 -10.37 -4.65
C ALA A 86 -0.41 -10.62 -5.73
N HIS A 87 -1.51 -11.23 -5.34
CA HIS A 87 -2.65 -11.51 -6.22
C HIS A 87 -3.86 -10.75 -5.70
N LEU A 88 -4.05 -9.52 -6.19
CA LEU A 88 -5.21 -8.72 -5.83
C LEU A 88 -6.38 -9.03 -6.78
N PRO A 89 -7.63 -8.91 -6.32
CA PRO A 89 -8.78 -8.99 -7.21
C PRO A 89 -8.69 -7.97 -8.34
N GLU A 90 -9.32 -8.28 -9.47
CA GLU A 90 -9.35 -7.37 -10.61
C GLU A 90 -9.89 -5.99 -10.21
N GLY A 91 -9.19 -4.95 -10.64
CA GLY A 91 -9.54 -3.57 -10.33
C GLY A 91 -9.05 -3.07 -8.97
N GLU A 92 -8.36 -3.90 -8.20
CA GLU A 92 -7.74 -3.48 -6.96
C GLU A 92 -6.24 -3.25 -7.16
N TYR A 93 -5.72 -2.21 -6.49
CA TYR A 93 -4.34 -1.78 -6.64
C TYR A 93 -3.79 -1.35 -5.29
N PHE A 94 -2.47 -1.46 -5.13
CA PHE A 94 -1.80 -0.90 -3.97
C PHE A 94 -1.73 0.63 -4.11
N ASP A 95 -1.80 1.34 -3.00
CA ASP A 95 -1.68 2.80 -3.00
C ASP A 95 -0.39 3.25 -3.69
N ALA A 96 0.72 2.54 -3.45
CA ALA A 96 2.00 2.85 -4.07
C ALA A 96 1.99 2.72 -5.60
N GLU A 97 1.10 1.89 -6.16
CA GLU A 97 0.94 1.77 -7.62
C GLU A 97 0.17 2.94 -8.21
N LEU A 98 -0.76 3.49 -7.44
CA LEU A 98 -1.63 4.58 -7.89
C LEU A 98 -0.94 5.93 -7.88
N GLU A 99 0.03 6.14 -7.00
CA GLU A 99 0.75 7.39 -6.91
C GLU A 99 1.52 7.66 -8.22
N GLY A 100 1.38 8.87 -8.74
CA GLY A 100 2.00 9.27 -10.00
C GLY A 100 1.15 9.04 -11.24
N LEU A 101 -0.01 8.37 -11.13
CA LEU A 101 -0.90 8.20 -12.27
C LEU A 101 -1.43 9.55 -12.75
N THR A 102 -1.55 9.69 -14.06
CA THR A 102 -2.25 10.83 -14.67
C THR A 102 -3.74 10.63 -14.52
N VAL A 103 -4.44 11.64 -13.99
CA VAL A 103 -5.87 11.57 -13.75
C VAL A 103 -6.61 12.35 -14.82
N LEU A 104 -7.53 11.69 -15.50
CA LEU A 104 -8.32 12.25 -16.59
C LEU A 104 -9.79 12.29 -16.18
N ASP A 105 -10.47 13.38 -16.56
CA ASP A 105 -11.92 13.46 -16.43
C ASP A 105 -12.56 12.65 -17.58
N ASP A 106 -13.26 11.58 -17.24
CA ASP A 106 -13.84 10.69 -18.24
C ASP A 106 -14.98 11.35 -19.03
N GLU A 107 -15.60 12.39 -18.49
CA GLU A 107 -16.71 13.08 -19.13
C GLU A 107 -16.27 13.96 -20.30
N ASN A 108 -15.08 14.58 -20.21
CA ASN A 108 -14.59 15.49 -21.25
C ASN A 108 -13.18 15.18 -21.75
N GLY A 109 -12.50 14.18 -21.17
CA GLY A 109 -11.13 13.81 -21.53
C GLY A 109 -10.06 14.75 -21.02
N GLU A 110 -10.41 15.74 -20.23
CA GLU A 110 -9.45 16.71 -19.71
C GLU A 110 -8.51 16.09 -18.69
N GLU A 111 -7.21 16.44 -18.77
CA GLU A 111 -6.22 16.04 -17.79
C GLU A 111 -6.37 16.93 -16.55
N LEU A 112 -6.66 16.30 -15.40
CA LEU A 112 -6.83 17.01 -14.14
C LEU A 112 -5.52 17.20 -13.38
N GLY A 113 -4.57 16.31 -13.59
CA GLY A 113 -3.27 16.36 -12.93
C GLY A 113 -2.75 14.97 -12.62
N ARG A 114 -1.91 14.87 -11.59
CA ARG A 114 -1.34 13.60 -11.14
C ARG A 114 -1.81 13.27 -9.75
N LEU A 115 -2.03 11.99 -9.49
CA LEU A 115 -2.35 11.48 -8.16
C LEU A 115 -1.06 11.56 -7.33
N THR A 116 -1.05 12.42 -6.31
CA THR A 116 0.13 12.68 -5.50
C THR A 116 0.22 11.81 -4.26
N ARG A 117 -0.92 11.47 -3.68
CA ARG A 117 -0.96 10.54 -2.54
C ARG A 117 -2.37 10.03 -2.31
N VAL A 118 -2.44 8.93 -1.57
CA VAL A 118 -3.69 8.35 -1.11
C VAL A 118 -3.85 8.63 0.38
N LEU A 119 -4.96 9.26 0.74
CA LEU A 119 -5.30 9.58 2.13
C LEU A 119 -6.25 8.51 2.66
N ASN A 120 -5.95 7.98 3.84
CA ASN A 120 -6.74 6.92 4.44
C ASN A 120 -7.66 7.47 5.52
N TYR A 121 -8.95 7.55 5.23
CA TYR A 121 -9.99 7.93 6.18
C TYR A 121 -10.79 6.70 6.61
N PRO A 122 -11.43 6.73 7.78
CA PRO A 122 -12.17 5.54 8.27
C PRO A 122 -13.23 5.01 7.30
N ALA A 123 -13.96 5.89 6.63
CA ALA A 123 -15.05 5.47 5.73
C ALA A 123 -14.56 5.04 4.35
N HIS A 124 -13.56 5.70 3.81
CA HIS A 124 -13.01 5.42 2.48
C HIS A 124 -11.67 6.11 2.31
N LYS A 125 -10.96 5.71 1.26
CA LYS A 125 -9.74 6.41 0.84
C LYS A 125 -10.10 7.63 0.01
N VAL A 126 -9.18 8.60 -0.04
CA VAL A 126 -9.32 9.80 -0.87
C VAL A 126 -8.04 9.98 -1.66
N TYR A 127 -8.17 10.23 -2.95
CA TYR A 127 -7.03 10.50 -3.83
C TYR A 127 -6.80 12.00 -3.91
N GLU A 128 -5.58 12.42 -3.56
CA GLU A 128 -5.15 13.80 -3.74
C GLU A 128 -4.57 13.93 -5.15
N VAL A 129 -5.14 14.81 -5.95
CA VAL A 129 -4.72 15.05 -7.33
C VAL A 129 -4.29 16.50 -7.49
N ARG A 130 -3.10 16.72 -8.03
CA ARG A 130 -2.56 18.06 -8.27
C ARG A 130 -2.22 18.29 -9.73
N GLY A 131 -2.74 19.36 -10.26
CA GLY A 131 -2.48 19.88 -11.60
C GLY A 131 -2.63 21.39 -11.59
N LYS A 132 -3.35 21.95 -12.54
CA LYS A 132 -3.69 23.37 -12.52
C LYS A 132 -4.55 23.70 -11.31
N ARG A 133 -5.34 22.73 -10.86
CA ARG A 133 -6.15 22.80 -9.65
C ARG A 133 -5.83 21.60 -8.76
N GLU A 134 -6.24 21.67 -7.51
CA GLU A 134 -6.13 20.55 -6.58
C GLU A 134 -7.50 19.91 -6.39
N TYR A 135 -7.53 18.59 -6.34
CA TYR A 135 -8.76 17.81 -6.15
C TYR A 135 -8.57 16.80 -5.04
N LEU A 136 -9.64 16.58 -4.27
CA LEU A 136 -9.74 15.45 -3.34
C LEU A 136 -10.88 14.57 -3.83
N ILE A 137 -10.51 13.40 -4.36
CA ILE A 137 -11.47 12.52 -5.03
C ILE A 137 -11.71 11.29 -4.17
N PRO A 138 -12.94 11.07 -3.68
CA PRO A 138 -13.25 9.86 -2.92
C PRO A 138 -13.02 8.61 -3.79
N ALA A 139 -12.35 7.60 -3.21
CA ALA A 139 -12.02 6.37 -3.91
C ALA A 139 -13.23 5.41 -3.93
N VAL A 140 -14.34 5.87 -4.47
CA VAL A 140 -15.59 5.10 -4.58
C VAL A 140 -15.81 4.77 -6.05
N ARG A 141 -15.60 3.51 -6.41
CA ARG A 141 -15.64 3.05 -7.80
C ARG A 141 -16.95 3.35 -8.52
N GLU A 142 -18.05 3.11 -7.85
CA GLU A 142 -19.37 3.27 -8.46
C GLU A 142 -19.73 4.73 -8.72
N VAL A 143 -19.08 5.66 -8.04
CA VAL A 143 -19.42 7.08 -8.09
C VAL A 143 -18.36 7.90 -8.80
N PHE A 144 -17.10 7.76 -8.41
CA PHE A 144 -16.01 8.66 -8.86
C PHE A 144 -14.98 8.01 -9.75
N ILE A 145 -14.68 6.72 -9.57
CA ILE A 145 -13.59 6.06 -10.28
C ILE A 145 -14.15 5.25 -11.45
N ARG A 146 -13.86 5.69 -12.67
CA ARG A 146 -14.32 5.01 -13.87
C ARG A 146 -13.44 3.82 -14.22
N GLY A 147 -12.13 3.97 -14.06
CA GLY A 147 -11.19 2.90 -14.33
C GLY A 147 -9.74 3.33 -14.15
N VAL A 148 -8.87 2.33 -14.07
CA VAL A 148 -7.42 2.50 -13.96
C VAL A 148 -6.76 1.68 -15.06
N ASP A 149 -5.85 2.28 -15.81
CA ASP A 149 -5.06 1.60 -16.82
C ASP A 149 -3.58 1.75 -16.46
N MET A 150 -2.99 0.66 -15.98
CA MET A 150 -1.58 0.65 -15.56
C MET A 150 -0.61 0.68 -16.74
N GLU A 151 -1.04 0.24 -17.92
CA GLU A 151 -0.19 0.26 -19.12
C GLU A 151 0.03 1.68 -19.60
N THR A 152 -1.03 2.50 -19.62
CA THR A 152 -0.94 3.90 -20.02
C THR A 152 -0.61 4.82 -18.86
N GLY A 153 -0.70 4.34 -17.61
CA GLY A 153 -0.45 5.16 -16.43
C GLY A 153 -1.54 6.18 -16.16
N THR A 154 -2.81 5.81 -16.41
CA THR A 154 -3.93 6.74 -16.27
C THR A 154 -5.02 6.21 -15.35
N MET A 155 -5.69 7.14 -14.66
CA MET A 155 -6.91 6.89 -13.91
C MET A 155 -8.01 7.79 -14.48
N ARG A 156 -9.16 7.21 -14.80
CA ARG A 156 -10.31 7.97 -15.28
C ARG A 156 -11.30 8.16 -14.14
N VAL A 157 -11.73 9.39 -13.97
CA VAL A 157 -12.66 9.78 -12.90
C VAL A 157 -13.87 10.50 -13.49
N ARG A 158 -14.93 10.56 -12.71
CA ARG A 158 -16.18 11.23 -13.11
C ARG A 158 -16.81 11.94 -11.91
N ASN A 159 -17.87 12.71 -12.18
CA ASN A 159 -18.60 13.47 -11.16
C ASN A 159 -17.70 14.48 -10.43
N MET A 160 -16.85 15.16 -11.18
CA MET A 160 -15.84 16.04 -10.63
C MET A 160 -16.32 17.41 -10.15
N LYS A 161 -17.59 17.73 -10.43
CA LYS A 161 -18.15 19.02 -10.05
C LYS A 161 -18.08 19.20 -8.52
N GLY A 162 -17.47 20.31 -8.10
CA GLY A 162 -17.36 20.63 -6.69
C GLY A 162 -16.22 19.95 -5.93
N LEU A 163 -15.38 19.18 -6.62
CA LEU A 163 -14.27 18.46 -5.97
C LEU A 163 -12.94 19.20 -5.96
N ALA A 164 -12.82 20.31 -6.70
CA ALA A 164 -11.62 21.13 -6.64
C ALA A 164 -11.54 21.84 -5.29
N THR A 165 -10.43 21.68 -4.59
CA THR A 165 -10.27 22.24 -3.24
C THR A 165 -10.01 23.74 -3.24
N ASP A 166 -9.60 24.28 -4.38
CA ASP A 166 -9.31 25.70 -4.57
C ASP A 166 -10.46 26.46 -5.27
N GLU A 167 -11.65 25.87 -5.34
CA GLU A 167 -12.83 26.54 -5.85
C GLU A 167 -13.42 27.45 -4.76
N ASP A 168 -13.76 28.65 -5.15
CA ASP A 168 -14.47 29.59 -4.29
C ASP A 168 -15.97 29.29 -4.22
#